data_800b4a011d8a5fa3d50c1f855aea2803
#
_entry.id   800b4a011d8a5fa3d50c1f855aea2803
#
_cell.length_a   1.000
_cell.length_b   1.000
_cell.length_c   1.000
_cell.angle_alpha   90.00
_cell.angle_beta   90.00
_cell.angle_gamma   90.00
#
_symmetry.space_group_name_H-M   'P 1'
#
loop_
_entity.id
_entity.type
_entity.pdbx_description
1 polymer ?
#
loop_
_entity_poly.entity_id
_entity_poly.type
_entity_poly.pdbx_seq_one_letter_code
_entity_poly.pdbx_strand_id
1 'polypeptide(L)'
;EALYPFDKKNINKEEYKEFSQIMKPYIRPRVGGVKKLEWYIEGFQRYIQDVNDKTGAGIQIAMEGLKGSRSYEEAAEKIRRQINAGLPVPYLMLRHKNVDKYKDFIWHWFLVVGYEDGPQEMYITVATYGQAVRMSLKELWDTGYEEKGGIILYSII
;
A
#
# COMPACT_ATOMS: atom_id res chain seq x y z
N GLU A 1 17.06 -3.89 -7.33
CA GLU A 1 17.91 -2.68 -7.50
C GLU A 1 17.41 -1.76 -8.60
N ALA A 2 16.95 -2.28 -9.71
CA ALA A 2 16.53 -1.47 -10.85
C ALA A 2 15.31 -0.57 -10.60
N LEU A 3 14.40 -0.94 -9.70
CA LEU A 3 13.19 -0.15 -9.42
C LEU A 3 13.44 1.10 -8.58
N TYR A 4 14.54 1.18 -7.86
CA TYR A 4 14.94 2.37 -7.11
C TYR A 4 16.34 2.76 -7.52
N PRO A 5 16.52 3.84 -8.27
CA PRO A 5 17.80 4.17 -8.92
C PRO A 5 18.86 4.80 -7.99
N PHE A 6 18.56 4.90 -6.69
CA PHE A 6 19.43 5.50 -5.69
C PHE A 6 19.92 4.46 -4.66
N ASP A 7 20.72 4.89 -3.68
CA ASP A 7 21.21 4.01 -2.61
C ASP A 7 20.05 3.59 -1.66
N LYS A 8 19.74 2.30 -1.68
CA LYS A 8 18.70 1.69 -0.82
C LYS A 8 19.11 1.55 0.64
N LYS A 9 20.43 1.56 0.92
CA LYS A 9 20.95 1.41 2.28
C LYS A 9 20.98 2.73 3.03
N ASN A 10 21.01 3.83 2.29
CA ASN A 10 21.07 5.17 2.86
C ASN A 10 20.12 6.11 2.10
N ILE A 11 18.82 5.88 2.30
CA ILE A 11 17.78 6.69 1.65
C ILE A 11 17.77 8.08 2.28
N ASN A 12 18.22 9.07 1.52
CA ASN A 12 18.15 10.47 1.92
C ASN A 12 16.88 11.17 1.39
N LYS A 13 16.57 12.30 1.98
CA LYS A 13 15.35 13.05 1.68
C LYS A 13 15.31 13.57 0.23
N GLU A 14 16.46 13.98 -0.29
CA GLU A 14 16.52 14.60 -1.62
C GLU A 14 16.32 13.55 -2.72
N GLU A 15 17.00 12.41 -2.63
CA GLU A 15 16.82 11.26 -3.53
C GLU A 15 15.39 10.70 -3.46
N TYR A 16 14.81 10.64 -2.27
CA TYR A 16 13.42 10.21 -2.10
C TYR A 16 12.43 11.16 -2.80
N LYS A 17 12.65 12.47 -2.70
CA LYS A 17 11.86 13.46 -3.43
C LYS A 17 12.03 13.33 -4.93
N GLU A 18 13.26 13.13 -5.41
CA GLU A 18 13.56 12.90 -6.82
C GLU A 18 12.83 11.65 -7.32
N PHE A 19 12.92 10.54 -6.58
CA PHE A 19 12.17 9.33 -6.91
C PHE A 19 10.65 9.56 -6.98
N SER A 20 10.10 10.37 -6.08
CA SER A 20 8.67 10.71 -6.12
C SER A 20 8.28 11.48 -7.40
N GLN A 21 9.17 12.33 -7.92
CA GLN A 21 8.97 13.00 -9.21
C GLN A 21 9.08 12.02 -10.40
N ILE A 22 9.97 11.03 -10.33
CA ILE A 22 10.03 9.93 -11.31
C ILE A 22 8.72 9.15 -11.34
N MET A 23 8.15 8.83 -10.17
CA MET A 23 6.91 8.06 -10.06
C MET A 23 5.64 8.84 -10.45
N LYS A 24 5.65 10.16 -10.34
CA LYS A 24 4.48 11.01 -10.57
C LYS A 24 3.79 10.80 -11.93
N PRO A 25 4.47 10.72 -13.09
CA PRO A 25 3.82 10.49 -14.38
C PRO A 25 3.21 9.08 -14.51
N TYR A 26 3.69 8.11 -13.72
CA TYR A 26 3.15 6.75 -13.72
C TYR A 26 1.90 6.65 -12.83
N ILE A 27 2.00 7.05 -11.59
CA ILE A 27 0.90 6.99 -10.62
C ILE A 27 -0.20 8.02 -10.94
N ARG A 28 0.17 9.18 -11.52
CA ARG A 28 -0.75 10.21 -12.01
C ARG A 28 -1.81 10.61 -10.98
N PRO A 29 -1.42 11.18 -9.83
CA PRO A 29 -2.39 11.65 -8.85
C PRO A 29 -3.32 12.69 -9.48
N ARG A 30 -4.65 12.49 -9.31
CA ARG A 30 -5.69 13.39 -9.79
C ARG A 30 -6.04 14.39 -8.69
N VAL A 31 -7.00 15.26 -8.95
CA VAL A 31 -7.55 16.12 -7.90
C VAL A 31 -8.07 15.22 -6.75
N GLY A 32 -7.50 15.41 -5.56
CA GLY A 32 -7.73 14.57 -4.40
C GLY A 32 -6.88 13.29 -4.32
N GLY A 33 -5.81 13.19 -5.15
CA GLY A 33 -4.81 12.13 -5.05
C GLY A 33 -5.15 10.84 -5.80
N VAL A 34 -4.57 9.72 -5.35
CA VAL A 34 -4.79 8.38 -5.91
C VAL A 34 -5.87 7.68 -5.10
N LYS A 35 -7.11 7.71 -5.58
CA LYS A 35 -8.30 7.24 -4.84
C LYS A 35 -8.74 5.81 -5.20
N LYS A 36 -8.05 5.14 -6.11
CA LYS A 36 -8.41 3.80 -6.60
C LYS A 36 -7.19 2.89 -6.59
N LEU A 37 -7.41 1.64 -6.22
CA LEU A 37 -6.38 0.60 -6.23
C LEU A 37 -5.85 0.37 -7.66
N GLU A 38 -6.73 0.40 -8.65
CA GLU A 38 -6.41 0.21 -10.06
C GLU A 38 -5.42 1.25 -10.58
N TRP A 39 -5.53 2.51 -10.14
CA TRP A 39 -4.59 3.57 -10.55
C TRP A 39 -3.17 3.33 -10.04
N TYR A 40 -3.05 2.80 -8.82
CA TYR A 40 -1.77 2.38 -8.27
C TYR A 40 -1.17 1.23 -9.08
N ILE A 41 -1.98 0.17 -9.31
CA ILE A 41 -1.55 -1.04 -10.00
C ILE A 41 -1.10 -0.71 -11.44
N GLU A 42 -1.94 -0.04 -12.21
CA GLU A 42 -1.64 0.34 -13.59
C GLU A 42 -0.40 1.24 -13.70
N GLY A 43 -0.29 2.20 -12.80
CA GLY A 43 0.85 3.11 -12.76
C GLY A 43 2.16 2.38 -12.45
N PHE A 44 2.15 1.54 -11.44
CA PHE A 44 3.35 0.82 -11.04
C PHE A 44 3.74 -0.26 -12.07
N GLN A 45 2.78 -0.93 -12.69
CA GLN A 45 3.05 -1.87 -13.79
C GLN A 45 3.73 -1.18 -14.98
N ARG A 46 3.27 0.02 -15.37
CA ARG A 46 3.92 0.80 -16.43
C ARG A 46 5.35 1.19 -16.05
N TYR A 47 5.57 1.58 -14.80
CA TYR A 47 6.92 1.87 -14.33
C TYR A 47 7.84 0.66 -14.41
N ILE A 48 7.39 -0.51 -13.96
CA ILE A 48 8.16 -1.77 -14.05
C ILE A 48 8.48 -2.09 -15.52
N GLN A 49 7.50 -1.95 -16.42
CA GLN A 49 7.73 -2.19 -17.84
C GLN A 49 8.80 -1.27 -18.42
N ASP A 50 8.72 0.03 -18.16
CA ASP A 50 9.70 1.01 -18.63
C ASP A 50 11.11 0.73 -18.07
N VAL A 51 11.20 0.30 -16.79
CA VAL A 51 12.48 -0.11 -16.20
C VAL A 51 13.03 -1.35 -16.90
N ASN A 52 12.20 -2.36 -17.14
CA ASN A 52 12.61 -3.56 -17.86
C ASN A 52 13.13 -3.25 -19.27
N ASP A 53 12.39 -2.40 -20.00
CA ASP A 53 12.75 -2.01 -21.36
C ASP A 53 14.09 -1.25 -21.42
N LYS A 54 14.37 -0.42 -20.42
CA LYS A 54 15.59 0.38 -20.33
C LYS A 54 16.80 -0.38 -19.81
N THR A 55 16.59 -1.33 -18.90
CA THR A 55 17.68 -1.98 -18.16
C THR A 55 17.86 -3.45 -18.47
N GLY A 56 16.89 -4.09 -19.10
CA GLY A 56 16.89 -5.55 -19.31
C GLY A 56 16.75 -6.36 -18.02
N ALA A 57 16.28 -5.75 -16.92
CA ALA A 57 16.24 -6.37 -15.58
C ALA A 57 15.29 -7.57 -15.47
N GLY A 58 14.29 -7.69 -16.36
CA GLY A 58 13.36 -8.83 -16.38
C GLY A 58 12.50 -8.95 -15.11
N ILE A 59 12.14 -7.82 -14.48
CA ILE A 59 11.36 -7.80 -13.24
C ILE A 59 9.93 -8.23 -13.55
N GLN A 60 9.44 -9.23 -12.81
CA GLN A 60 8.07 -9.73 -12.90
C GLN A 60 7.39 -9.64 -11.55
N ILE A 61 6.46 -8.71 -11.41
CA ILE A 61 5.63 -8.52 -10.22
C ILE A 61 4.17 -8.50 -10.66
N ALA A 62 3.39 -9.47 -10.20
CA ALA A 62 1.95 -9.42 -10.33
C ALA A 62 1.35 -8.63 -9.15
N MET A 63 0.34 -7.82 -9.42
CA MET A 63 -0.37 -7.03 -8.41
C MET A 63 -1.87 -7.29 -8.52
N GLU A 64 -2.51 -7.41 -7.36
CA GLU A 64 -3.95 -7.57 -7.22
C GLU A 64 -4.49 -6.59 -6.19
N GLY A 65 -5.60 -5.92 -6.49
CA GLY A 65 -6.31 -5.08 -5.54
C GLY A 65 -7.41 -5.87 -4.81
N LEU A 66 -7.36 -5.91 -3.48
CA LEU A 66 -8.46 -6.40 -2.66
C LEU A 66 -9.27 -5.22 -2.15
N LYS A 67 -10.49 -5.04 -2.67
CA LYS A 67 -11.36 -3.92 -2.31
C LYS A 67 -11.86 -4.02 -0.86
N GLY A 68 -12.01 -2.90 -0.20
CA GLY A 68 -12.51 -2.80 1.18
C GLY A 68 -13.96 -3.29 1.37
N SER A 69 -14.68 -3.61 0.28
CA SER A 69 -15.99 -4.26 0.31
C SER A 69 -15.92 -5.79 0.54
N ARG A 70 -14.71 -6.38 0.43
CA ARG A 70 -14.49 -7.80 0.77
C ARG A 70 -14.48 -7.99 2.28
N SER A 71 -14.59 -9.23 2.73
CA SER A 71 -14.67 -9.54 4.16
C SER A 71 -13.37 -9.23 4.91
N TYR A 72 -13.51 -8.94 6.20
CA TYR A 72 -12.38 -8.79 7.10
C TYR A 72 -11.49 -10.05 7.15
N GLU A 73 -12.10 -11.21 7.17
CA GLU A 73 -11.43 -12.51 7.24
C GLU A 73 -10.53 -12.73 6.02
N GLU A 74 -11.02 -12.38 4.84
CA GLU A 74 -10.24 -12.45 3.61
C GLU A 74 -9.05 -11.47 3.64
N ALA A 75 -9.31 -10.23 4.06
CA ALA A 75 -8.25 -9.23 4.19
C ALA A 75 -7.17 -9.67 5.20
N ALA A 76 -7.57 -10.19 6.35
CA ALA A 76 -6.66 -10.68 7.38
C ALA A 76 -5.78 -11.83 6.87
N GLU A 77 -6.38 -12.80 6.17
CA GLU A 77 -5.62 -13.92 5.58
C GLU A 77 -4.60 -13.44 4.55
N LYS A 78 -5.02 -12.55 3.64
CA LYS A 78 -4.14 -12.01 2.58
C LYS A 78 -2.98 -11.19 3.16
N ILE A 79 -3.25 -10.34 4.15
CA ILE A 79 -2.22 -9.58 4.87
C ILE A 79 -1.21 -10.53 5.53
N ARG A 80 -1.71 -11.54 6.27
CA ARG A 80 -0.84 -12.54 6.93
C ARG A 80 0.09 -13.22 5.93
N ARG A 81 -0.44 -13.68 4.82
CA ARG A 81 0.35 -14.35 3.77
C ARG A 81 1.42 -13.45 3.19
N GLN A 82 1.07 -12.20 2.86
CA GLN A 82 2.02 -11.28 2.24
C GLN A 82 3.11 -10.84 3.21
N ILE A 83 2.77 -10.50 4.46
CA ILE A 83 3.76 -10.16 5.50
C ILE A 83 4.69 -11.35 5.79
N ASN A 84 4.16 -12.58 5.86
CA ASN A 84 4.99 -13.78 6.03
C ASN A 84 5.92 -14.05 4.83
N ALA A 85 5.57 -13.57 3.65
CA ALA A 85 6.45 -13.59 2.48
C ALA A 85 7.50 -12.45 2.48
N GLY A 86 7.56 -11.64 3.52
CA GLY A 86 8.49 -10.52 3.64
C GLY A 86 8.11 -9.27 2.84
N LEU A 87 6.85 -9.16 2.42
CA LEU A 87 6.36 -8.05 1.59
C LEU A 87 5.38 -7.18 2.37
N PRO A 88 5.57 -5.85 2.40
CA PRO A 88 4.59 -4.95 2.98
C PRO A 88 3.32 -4.89 2.13
N VAL A 89 2.21 -4.46 2.76
CA VAL A 89 0.91 -4.35 2.08
C VAL A 89 0.50 -2.88 2.00
N PRO A 90 0.48 -2.26 0.81
CA PRO A 90 -0.09 -0.93 0.63
C PRO A 90 -1.58 -0.94 0.94
N TYR A 91 -2.01 0.01 1.74
CA TYR A 91 -3.39 0.15 2.21
C TYR A 91 -3.90 1.56 1.85
N LEU A 92 -5.03 1.60 1.16
CA LEU A 92 -5.77 2.82 0.89
C LEU A 92 -7.00 2.89 1.80
N MET A 93 -7.08 3.90 2.63
CA MET A 93 -8.31 4.26 3.32
C MET A 93 -8.90 5.54 2.73
N LEU A 94 -10.21 5.52 2.41
CA LEU A 94 -10.92 6.70 1.92
C LEU A 94 -11.62 7.39 3.09
N ARG A 95 -12.82 6.98 3.46
CA ARG A 95 -13.57 7.51 4.59
C ARG A 95 -13.62 6.52 5.74
N HIS A 96 -13.88 7.00 6.94
CA HIS A 96 -14.11 6.16 8.09
C HIS A 96 -15.14 6.79 9.03
N LYS A 97 -16.08 5.97 9.56
CA LYS A 97 -17.13 6.43 10.49
C LYS A 97 -16.58 7.00 11.80
N ASN A 98 -15.47 6.45 12.28
CA ASN A 98 -14.77 6.95 13.48
C ASN A 98 -13.73 7.99 13.08
N VAL A 99 -14.20 9.20 12.76
CA VAL A 99 -13.35 10.30 12.28
C VAL A 99 -12.36 10.74 13.35
N ASP A 100 -12.77 10.79 14.61
CA ASP A 100 -11.90 11.26 15.70
C ASP A 100 -10.65 10.37 15.85
N LYS A 101 -10.83 9.07 15.71
CA LYS A 101 -9.71 8.10 15.82
C LYS A 101 -8.86 8.03 14.57
N TYR A 102 -9.46 8.15 13.39
CA TYR A 102 -8.79 7.89 12.11
C TYR A 102 -8.59 9.12 11.22
N LYS A 103 -8.75 10.34 11.75
CA LYS A 103 -8.63 11.59 10.97
C LYS A 103 -7.33 11.70 10.14
N ASP A 104 -6.22 11.21 10.67
CA ASP A 104 -4.91 11.28 10.00
C ASP A 104 -4.70 10.16 8.96
N PHE A 105 -5.64 9.22 8.86
CA PHE A 105 -5.61 8.08 7.95
C PHE A 105 -6.67 8.15 6.85
N ILE A 106 -7.62 9.07 6.95
CA ILE A 106 -8.68 9.28 5.95
C ILE A 106 -8.09 9.89 4.69
N TRP A 107 -8.50 9.38 3.51
CA TRP A 107 -7.97 9.76 2.20
C TRP A 107 -6.45 9.59 2.10
N HIS A 108 -5.94 8.52 2.65
CA HIS A 108 -4.52 8.32 2.83
C HIS A 108 -4.07 6.90 2.44
N TRP A 109 -2.85 6.82 1.91
CA TRP A 109 -2.11 5.59 1.68
C TRP A 109 -1.10 5.37 2.78
N PHE A 110 -1.02 4.16 3.30
CA PHE A 110 -0.01 3.74 4.27
C PHE A 110 0.41 2.29 4.02
N LEU A 111 1.47 1.85 4.69
CA LEU A 111 1.99 0.50 4.55
C LEU A 111 1.68 -0.32 5.80
N VAL A 112 1.08 -1.50 5.61
CA VAL A 112 1.06 -2.54 6.63
C VAL A 112 2.40 -3.26 6.57
N VAL A 113 3.14 -3.24 7.67
CA VAL A 113 4.52 -3.78 7.76
C VAL A 113 4.64 -4.95 8.74
N GLY A 114 3.57 -5.26 9.48
CA GLY A 114 3.52 -6.35 10.43
C GLY A 114 2.11 -6.67 10.85
N TYR A 115 1.93 -7.82 11.49
CA TYR A 115 0.66 -8.21 12.10
C TYR A 115 0.88 -9.01 13.39
N GLU A 116 -0.16 -9.07 14.20
CA GLU A 116 -0.26 -9.87 15.41
C GLU A 116 -1.68 -10.45 15.51
N ASP A 117 -1.79 -11.77 15.60
CA ASP A 117 -3.08 -12.42 15.82
C ASP A 117 -3.44 -12.34 17.30
N GLY A 118 -4.50 -11.59 17.62
CA GLY A 118 -5.10 -11.55 18.95
C GLY A 118 -6.19 -12.61 19.12
N PRO A 119 -6.77 -12.70 20.33
CA PRO A 119 -7.77 -13.75 20.64
C PRO A 119 -9.06 -13.65 19.81
N GLN A 120 -9.41 -12.45 19.35
CA GLN A 120 -10.66 -12.18 18.63
C GLN A 120 -10.47 -11.48 17.30
N GLU A 121 -9.33 -10.84 17.08
CA GLU A 121 -9.04 -10.05 15.89
C GLU A 121 -7.55 -9.94 15.62
N MET A 122 -7.22 -9.59 14.38
CA MET A 122 -5.85 -9.25 13.99
C MET A 122 -5.56 -7.78 14.28
N TYR A 123 -4.40 -7.52 14.87
CA TYR A 123 -3.79 -6.19 14.90
C TYR A 123 -2.73 -6.08 13.82
N ILE A 124 -2.64 -4.92 13.20
CA ILE A 124 -1.63 -4.61 12.18
C ILE A 124 -0.70 -3.50 12.66
N THR A 125 0.54 -3.56 12.23
CA THR A 125 1.49 -2.46 12.38
C THR A 125 1.53 -1.68 11.08
N VAL A 126 1.24 -0.40 11.15
CA VAL A 126 1.14 0.52 10.02
C VAL A 126 2.30 1.50 10.05
N ALA A 127 3.02 1.64 8.94
CA ALA A 127 4.06 2.65 8.76
C ALA A 127 3.51 3.82 7.93
N THR A 128 3.52 5.01 8.53
CA THR A 128 3.17 6.29 7.91
C THR A 128 3.68 7.46 8.73
N TYR A 129 3.84 8.63 8.12
CA TYR A 129 4.30 9.86 8.81
C TYR A 129 5.57 9.68 9.66
N GLY A 130 6.47 8.78 9.24
CA GLY A 130 7.70 8.48 9.99
C GLY A 130 7.49 7.70 11.30
N GLN A 131 6.32 7.10 11.49
CA GLN A 131 5.93 6.36 12.69
C GLN A 131 5.44 4.95 12.36
N ALA A 132 5.50 4.07 13.35
CA ALA A 132 4.84 2.77 13.33
C ALA A 132 3.69 2.78 14.34
N VAL A 133 2.48 2.49 13.89
CA VAL A 133 1.26 2.54 14.71
C VAL A 133 0.58 1.18 14.70
N ARG A 134 0.20 0.67 15.88
CA ARG A 134 -0.58 -0.56 16.03
C ARG A 134 -2.08 -0.25 15.94
N MET A 135 -2.80 -0.98 15.11
CA MET A 135 -4.23 -0.78 14.84
C MET A 135 -4.99 -2.09 14.79
N SER A 136 -6.27 -2.08 15.20
CA SER A 136 -7.19 -3.17 14.90
C SER A 136 -7.52 -3.18 13.41
N LEU A 137 -7.18 -4.27 12.72
CA LEU A 137 -7.56 -4.42 11.30
C LEU A 137 -9.08 -4.47 11.15
N LYS A 138 -9.77 -5.15 12.06
CA LYS A 138 -11.23 -5.28 12.02
C LYS A 138 -11.93 -3.92 12.08
N GLU A 139 -11.52 -3.08 13.02
CA GLU A 139 -12.08 -1.74 13.14
C GLU A 139 -11.72 -0.86 11.93
N LEU A 140 -10.47 -0.91 11.48
CA LEU A 140 -9.99 -0.14 10.32
C LEU A 140 -10.72 -0.54 9.03
N TRP A 141 -10.98 -1.83 8.84
CA TRP A 141 -11.66 -2.38 7.65
C TRP A 141 -13.15 -2.05 7.60
N ASP A 142 -13.82 -1.97 8.77
CA ASP A 142 -15.23 -1.59 8.90
C ASP A 142 -15.40 -0.07 8.88
N THR A 143 -15.23 0.52 7.72
CA THR A 143 -15.25 1.98 7.54
C THR A 143 -16.62 2.62 7.75
N GLY A 144 -17.71 1.88 7.59
CA GLY A 144 -19.08 2.40 7.66
C GLY A 144 -19.57 3.11 6.40
N TYR A 145 -18.81 3.04 5.29
CA TYR A 145 -19.14 3.63 4.00
C TYR A 145 -19.15 2.59 2.89
N GLU A 146 -19.91 2.83 1.82
CA GLU A 146 -19.90 1.97 0.61
C GLU A 146 -18.64 2.20 -0.21
N GLU A 147 -18.24 3.47 -0.40
CA GLU A 147 -17.00 3.81 -1.09
C GLU A 147 -15.83 3.53 -0.18
N LYS A 148 -15.12 2.46 -0.48
CA LYS A 148 -13.99 1.97 0.29
C LYS A 148 -12.74 1.88 -0.58
N GLY A 149 -11.57 2.05 0.05
CA GLY A 149 -10.28 1.75 -0.54
C GLY A 149 -10.03 0.25 -0.59
N GLY A 150 -9.00 -0.19 0.08
CA GLY A 150 -8.58 -1.59 0.14
C GLY A 150 -7.07 -1.73 0.20
N ILE A 151 -6.57 -2.88 -0.20
CA ILE A 151 -5.15 -3.22 -0.15
C ILE A 151 -4.61 -3.68 -1.50
N ILE A 152 -3.31 -3.52 -1.68
CA ILE A 152 -2.58 -4.07 -2.83
C ILE A 152 -1.80 -5.30 -2.38
N LEU A 153 -1.96 -6.38 -3.11
CA LEU A 153 -1.24 -7.63 -2.91
C LEU A 153 -0.23 -7.83 -4.04
N TYR A 154 0.96 -8.33 -3.68
CA TYR A 154 2.03 -8.61 -4.63
C TYR A 154 2.31 -10.11 -4.72
N SER A 155 2.69 -10.53 -5.94
CA SER A 155 3.34 -11.81 -6.19
C SER A 155 4.59 -11.55 -7.01
N ILE A 156 5.76 -11.90 -6.48
CA ILE A 156 7.03 -11.85 -7.19
C ILE A 156 7.20 -13.18 -7.90
N ILE A 157 7.39 -13.15 -9.21
CA ILE A 157 7.46 -14.32 -10.08
C ILE A 157 8.92 -14.55 -10.51
#